data_a12df609684d699c1825b8ef9ed5250a
#
_entry.id   a12df609684d699c1825b8ef9ed5250a
#
_cell.length_a   1.000
_cell.length_b   1.000
_cell.length_c   1.000
_cell.angle_alpha   90.00
_cell.angle_beta   90.00
_cell.angle_gamma   90.00
#
_symmetry.space_group_name_H-M   'P 1'
#
loop_
_entity.id
_entity.type
_entity.pdbx_description
1 polymer ?
#
loop_
_entity_poly.entity_id
_entity_poly.type
_entity_poly.pdbx_seq_one_letter_code
_entity_poly.pdbx_strand_id
1 'polypeptide(L)'
;MPQFDVYSMIKWLHLTAFALGGGSAMVILILVGLEDTREDLKGMTSVLWRRTTAWAFRVAVLLGITLLVMRILAGEQPFAAKYLHWKLGLVVLLLVCSELSGKALGKARRGAALLAFLLFLMATFVSVNPDAFGTVVHRAGNGAAGTYTGTVEQGD
;
A
#
# COMPACT_ATOMS: atom_id res chain seq x y z
N MET A 1 -14.43 12.68 28.27
CA MET A 1 -13.10 12.90 27.68
C MET A 1 -12.91 11.88 26.58
N PRO A 2 -12.52 12.22 25.35
CA PRO A 2 -12.24 11.22 24.33
C PRO A 2 -11.10 10.36 24.82
N GLN A 3 -11.35 9.06 25.03
CA GLN A 3 -10.30 8.11 25.32
C GLN A 3 -9.45 8.01 24.04
N PHE A 4 -8.22 8.51 24.11
CA PHE A 4 -7.23 8.30 23.05
C PHE A 4 -6.92 6.80 23.02
N ASP A 5 -7.57 6.10 22.13
CA ASP A 5 -7.31 4.69 21.91
C ASP A 5 -5.95 4.52 21.23
N VAL A 6 -5.08 3.74 21.87
CA VAL A 6 -3.72 3.44 21.35
C VAL A 6 -3.76 2.92 19.91
N TYR A 7 -4.78 2.11 19.58
CA TYR A 7 -4.98 1.61 18.23
C TYR A 7 -5.20 2.75 17.21
N SER A 8 -6.05 3.72 17.55
CA SER A 8 -6.32 4.88 16.69
C SER A 8 -5.08 5.74 16.48
N MET A 9 -4.26 5.90 17.52
CA MET A 9 -3.00 6.65 17.41
C MET A 9 -2.00 5.94 16.48
N ILE A 10 -1.81 4.63 16.62
CA ILE A 10 -0.92 3.85 15.75
C ILE A 10 -1.44 3.85 14.32
N LYS A 11 -2.75 3.74 14.12
CA LYS A 11 -3.39 3.83 12.80
C LYS A 11 -3.14 5.19 12.15
N TRP A 12 -3.26 6.28 12.91
CA TRP A 12 -2.97 7.62 12.41
C TRP A 12 -1.50 7.78 12.02
N LEU A 13 -0.56 7.32 12.86
CA LEU A 13 0.87 7.34 12.56
C LEU A 13 1.21 6.51 11.31
N HIS A 14 0.58 5.34 11.16
CA HIS A 14 0.73 4.48 9.96
C HIS A 14 0.31 5.22 8.69
N LEU A 15 -0.86 5.85 8.71
CA LEU A 15 -1.36 6.61 7.56
C LEU A 15 -0.49 7.83 7.25
N THR A 16 -0.01 8.54 8.28
CA THR A 16 0.90 9.68 8.13
C THR A 16 2.23 9.24 7.52
N ALA A 17 2.85 8.18 8.02
CA ALA A 17 4.10 7.66 7.47
C ALA A 17 3.92 7.21 6.00
N PHE A 18 2.79 6.59 5.68
CA PHE A 18 2.46 6.16 4.33
C PHE A 18 2.27 7.36 3.39
N ALA A 19 1.57 8.41 3.83
CA ALA A 19 1.37 9.65 3.07
C ALA A 19 2.70 10.40 2.84
N LEU A 20 3.59 10.45 3.86
CA LEU A 20 4.91 11.04 3.72
C LEU A 20 5.78 10.26 2.72
N GLY A 21 5.71 8.93 2.73
CA GLY A 21 6.41 8.09 1.77
C GLY A 21 5.97 8.36 0.33
N GLY A 22 4.67 8.40 0.08
CA GLY A 22 4.11 8.69 -1.24
C GLY A 22 4.34 10.12 -1.70
N GLY A 23 4.13 11.09 -0.81
CA GLY A 23 4.37 12.51 -1.11
C GLY A 23 5.84 12.80 -1.44
N SER A 24 6.77 12.24 -0.64
CA SER A 24 8.20 12.38 -0.92
C SER A 24 8.61 11.68 -2.23
N ALA A 25 8.04 10.51 -2.55
CA ALA A 25 8.28 9.83 -3.82
C ALA A 25 7.85 10.68 -5.02
N MET A 26 6.68 11.33 -4.94
CA MET A 26 6.20 12.24 -5.98
C MET A 26 7.14 13.42 -6.17
N VAL A 27 7.55 14.09 -5.09
CA VAL A 27 8.50 15.22 -5.15
C VAL A 27 9.83 14.80 -5.78
N ILE A 28 10.36 13.62 -5.39
CA ILE A 28 11.63 13.14 -5.93
C ILE A 28 11.50 12.79 -7.42
N LEU A 29 10.37 12.25 -7.89
CA LEU A 29 10.15 12.02 -9.32
C LEU A 29 10.16 13.30 -10.14
N ILE A 30 9.65 14.41 -9.58
CA ILE A 30 9.74 15.75 -10.20
C ILE A 30 11.19 16.21 -10.20
N LEU A 31 11.92 16.08 -9.07
CA LEU A 31 13.31 16.52 -8.95
C LEU A 31 14.25 15.76 -9.87
N VAL A 32 13.98 14.46 -10.17
CA VAL A 32 14.77 13.69 -11.14
C VAL A 32 14.77 14.36 -12.53
N GLY A 33 13.67 15.02 -12.91
CA GLY A 33 13.59 15.80 -14.15
C GLY A 33 14.54 17.03 -14.14
N LEU A 34 14.70 17.65 -12.99
CA LEU A 34 15.59 18.80 -12.80
C LEU A 34 17.08 18.38 -12.69
N GLU A 35 17.35 17.23 -12.11
CA GLU A 35 18.70 16.68 -11.97
C GLU A 35 19.39 16.41 -13.32
N ASP A 36 18.61 16.08 -14.37
CA ASP A 36 19.15 15.90 -15.73
C ASP A 36 19.64 17.21 -16.36
N THR A 37 19.11 18.35 -15.93
CA THR A 37 19.43 19.67 -16.49
C THR A 37 20.50 20.41 -15.71
N ARG A 38 20.82 19.93 -14.48
CA ARG A 38 21.74 20.61 -13.55
C ARG A 38 22.77 19.62 -12.98
N GLU A 39 24.04 19.82 -13.30
CA GLU A 39 25.12 18.95 -12.82
C GLU A 39 25.38 19.03 -11.31
N ASP A 40 25.13 20.19 -10.72
CA ASP A 40 25.26 20.46 -9.27
C ASP A 40 24.30 19.62 -8.40
N LEU A 41 23.21 19.11 -8.99
CA LEU A 41 22.20 18.31 -8.28
C LEU A 41 22.40 16.80 -8.45
N LYS A 42 23.41 16.34 -9.19
CA LYS A 42 23.65 14.91 -9.48
C LYS A 42 23.78 14.09 -8.19
N GLY A 43 22.94 13.04 -8.07
CA GLY A 43 22.91 12.12 -6.92
C GLY A 43 22.04 12.56 -5.75
N MET A 44 21.55 13.80 -5.73
CA MET A 44 20.73 14.34 -4.66
C MET A 44 19.42 13.56 -4.51
N THR A 45 18.77 13.20 -5.62
CA THR A 45 17.51 12.44 -5.62
C THR A 45 17.67 11.05 -5.01
N SER A 46 18.78 10.38 -5.26
CA SER A 46 19.10 9.07 -4.67
C SER A 46 19.28 9.15 -3.16
N VAL A 47 19.98 10.16 -2.66
CA VAL A 47 20.19 10.38 -1.22
C VAL A 47 18.86 10.73 -0.54
N LEU A 48 18.08 11.60 -1.15
CA LEU A 48 16.78 12.02 -0.64
C LEU A 48 15.81 10.84 -0.59
N TRP A 49 15.76 10.01 -1.66
CA TRP A 49 14.95 8.79 -1.67
C TRP A 49 15.27 7.86 -0.49
N ARG A 50 16.53 7.58 -0.28
CA ARG A 50 16.97 6.66 0.79
C ARG A 50 16.68 7.22 2.18
N ARG A 51 16.82 8.53 2.38
CA ARG A 51 16.65 9.17 3.69
C ARG A 51 15.20 9.52 4.04
N THR A 52 14.35 9.75 3.06
CA THR A 52 12.95 10.13 3.30
C THR A 52 11.99 9.02 2.89
N THR A 53 11.86 8.74 1.59
CA THR A 53 10.87 7.82 1.04
C THR A 53 11.03 6.39 1.56
N ALA A 54 12.25 5.83 1.49
CA ALA A 54 12.49 4.47 1.93
C ALA A 54 12.26 4.31 3.44
N TRP A 55 12.69 5.29 4.25
CA TRP A 55 12.44 5.28 5.69
C TRP A 55 10.95 5.42 6.02
N ALA A 56 10.23 6.33 5.37
CA ALA A 56 8.81 6.51 5.58
C ALA A 56 8.03 5.21 5.28
N PHE A 57 8.34 4.50 4.18
CA PHE A 57 7.72 3.23 3.86
C PHE A 57 8.07 2.12 4.87
N ARG A 58 9.31 2.04 5.35
CA ARG A 58 9.69 1.07 6.39
C ARG A 58 8.91 1.31 7.68
N VAL A 59 8.83 2.56 8.14
CA VAL A 59 8.06 2.94 9.32
C VAL A 59 6.58 2.63 9.13
N ALA A 60 6.02 2.95 7.98
CA ALA A 60 4.63 2.63 7.65
C ALA A 60 4.37 1.11 7.74
N VAL A 61 5.26 0.29 7.18
CA VAL A 61 5.10 -1.17 7.24
C VAL A 61 5.21 -1.69 8.67
N LEU A 62 6.16 -1.23 9.46
CA LEU A 62 6.29 -1.62 10.88
C LEU A 62 5.02 -1.28 11.67
N LEU A 63 4.48 -0.07 11.50
CA LEU A 63 3.23 0.34 12.13
C LEU A 63 2.04 -0.51 11.62
N GLY A 64 2.01 -0.85 10.33
CA GLY A 64 1.00 -1.73 9.75
C GLY A 64 1.05 -3.16 10.34
N ILE A 65 2.23 -3.70 10.55
CA ILE A 65 2.43 -4.99 11.23
C ILE A 65 1.95 -4.90 12.69
N THR A 66 2.28 -3.82 13.40
CA THR A 66 1.81 -3.59 14.77
C THR A 66 0.28 -3.58 14.84
N LEU A 67 -0.39 -2.89 13.92
CA LEU A 67 -1.85 -2.87 13.84
C LEU A 67 -2.43 -4.27 13.57
N LEU A 68 -1.78 -5.04 12.71
CA LEU A 68 -2.20 -6.42 12.41
C LEU A 68 -2.08 -7.31 13.65
N VAL A 69 -0.96 -7.22 14.37
CA VAL A 69 -0.74 -7.97 15.63
C VAL A 69 -1.78 -7.59 16.68
N MET A 70 -2.08 -6.30 16.85
CA MET A 70 -3.11 -5.84 17.79
C MET A 70 -4.47 -6.43 17.47
N ARG A 71 -4.86 -6.54 16.19
CA ARG A 71 -6.11 -7.19 15.77
C ARG A 71 -6.15 -8.68 16.09
N ILE A 72 -5.05 -9.38 15.86
CA ILE A 72 -4.94 -10.80 16.20
C ILE A 72 -5.08 -11.01 17.71
N LEU A 73 -4.41 -10.19 18.51
CA LEU A 73 -4.50 -10.25 19.98
C LEU A 73 -5.91 -9.90 20.50
N ALA A 74 -6.66 -9.08 19.78
CA ALA A 74 -8.07 -8.80 20.06
C ALA A 74 -9.03 -9.95 19.66
N GLY A 75 -8.51 -11.08 19.14
CA GLY A 75 -9.31 -12.24 18.74
C GLY A 75 -9.93 -12.12 17.34
N GLU A 76 -9.60 -11.06 16.59
CA GLU A 76 -10.04 -10.94 15.19
C GLU A 76 -9.27 -11.94 14.31
N GLN A 77 -9.92 -12.40 13.24
CA GLN A 77 -9.28 -13.24 12.22
C GLN A 77 -9.02 -12.45 10.93
N PRO A 78 -8.04 -11.54 10.92
CA PRO A 78 -7.82 -10.64 9.79
C PRO A 78 -7.44 -11.39 8.50
N PHE A 79 -6.83 -12.56 8.61
CA PHE A 79 -6.44 -13.39 7.47
C PHE A 79 -7.62 -14.12 6.78
N ALA A 80 -8.81 -14.15 7.38
CA ALA A 80 -10.01 -14.65 6.71
C ALA A 80 -10.43 -13.73 5.54
N ALA A 81 -10.04 -12.46 5.58
CA ALA A 81 -10.32 -11.49 4.52
C ALA A 81 -9.33 -11.62 3.35
N LYS A 82 -9.81 -12.06 2.19
CA LYS A 82 -8.98 -12.25 0.97
C LYS A 82 -8.23 -10.99 0.53
N TYR A 83 -8.82 -9.81 0.72
CA TYR A 83 -8.18 -8.54 0.36
C TYR A 83 -6.87 -8.29 1.13
N LEU A 84 -6.71 -8.85 2.34
CA LEU A 84 -5.50 -8.67 3.13
C LEU A 84 -4.29 -9.34 2.48
N HIS A 85 -4.47 -10.50 1.86
CA HIS A 85 -3.38 -11.20 1.16
C HIS A 85 -2.87 -10.38 -0.03
N TRP A 86 -3.77 -9.79 -0.82
CA TRP A 86 -3.41 -8.89 -1.91
C TRP A 86 -2.69 -7.64 -1.40
N LYS A 87 -3.20 -7.06 -0.32
CA LYS A 87 -2.58 -5.88 0.30
C LYS A 87 -1.17 -6.18 0.80
N LEU A 88 -0.96 -7.32 1.47
CA LEU A 88 0.36 -7.73 1.94
C LEU A 88 1.32 -7.96 0.77
N GLY A 89 0.87 -8.62 -0.30
CA GLY A 89 1.67 -8.80 -1.52
C GLY A 89 2.11 -7.47 -2.13
N LEU A 90 1.20 -6.50 -2.27
CA LEU A 90 1.50 -5.16 -2.76
C LEU A 90 2.49 -4.41 -1.86
N VAL A 91 2.35 -4.53 -0.53
CA VAL A 91 3.24 -3.88 0.43
C VAL A 91 4.67 -4.45 0.36
N VAL A 92 4.80 -5.78 0.26
CA VAL A 92 6.12 -6.43 0.07
C VAL A 92 6.75 -5.97 -1.25
N LEU A 93 5.98 -5.96 -2.33
CA LEU A 93 6.46 -5.50 -3.64
C LEU A 93 6.87 -4.02 -3.61
N LEU A 94 6.09 -3.16 -2.94
CA LEU A 94 6.41 -1.75 -2.73
C LEU A 94 7.72 -1.58 -1.97
N LEU A 95 7.96 -2.36 -0.90
CA LEU A 95 9.22 -2.30 -0.15
C LEU A 95 10.41 -2.69 -1.04
N VAL A 96 10.32 -3.80 -1.77
CA VAL A 96 11.39 -4.27 -2.67
C VAL A 96 11.66 -3.21 -3.74
N CYS A 97 10.63 -2.68 -4.38
CA CYS A 97 10.78 -1.63 -5.40
C CYS A 97 11.35 -0.33 -4.80
N SER A 98 10.97 0.03 -3.58
CA SER A 98 11.51 1.21 -2.89
C SER A 98 13.01 1.07 -2.61
N GLU A 99 13.47 -0.11 -2.18
CA GLU A 99 14.91 -0.38 -1.95
C GLU A 99 15.70 -0.37 -3.27
N LEU A 100 15.16 -0.98 -4.32
CA LEU A 100 15.77 -0.97 -5.65
C LEU A 100 15.83 0.44 -6.24
N SER A 101 14.83 1.27 -5.98
CA SER A 101 14.74 2.65 -6.46
C SER A 101 15.91 3.52 -5.96
N GLY A 102 16.29 3.36 -4.69
CA GLY A 102 17.45 4.09 -4.15
C GLY A 102 18.76 3.79 -4.87
N LYS A 103 18.94 2.55 -5.35
CA LYS A 103 20.10 2.13 -6.15
C LYS A 103 19.97 2.54 -7.63
N ALA A 104 18.76 2.47 -8.17
CA ALA A 104 18.48 2.77 -9.57
C ALA A 104 18.60 4.27 -9.86
N LEU A 105 18.11 5.13 -8.94
CA LEU A 105 18.22 6.59 -9.02
C LEU A 105 19.69 7.05 -9.04
N GLY A 106 20.57 6.41 -8.25
CA GLY A 106 22.01 6.68 -8.30
C GLY A 106 22.67 6.34 -9.66
N LYS A 107 21.97 5.61 -10.55
CA LYS A 107 22.37 5.28 -11.92
C LYS A 107 21.53 6.00 -12.99
N ALA A 108 20.86 7.09 -12.63
CA ALA A 108 19.92 7.85 -13.47
C ALA A 108 18.77 7.00 -14.07
N ARG A 109 18.39 5.88 -13.41
CA ARG A 109 17.28 5.01 -13.86
C ARG A 109 16.01 5.34 -13.11
N ARG A 110 15.06 5.99 -13.78
CA ARG A 110 13.79 6.48 -13.20
C ARG A 110 12.73 5.40 -13.06
N GLY A 111 12.79 4.32 -13.83
CA GLY A 111 11.73 3.32 -13.93
C GLY A 111 11.38 2.65 -12.62
N ALA A 112 12.37 2.33 -11.78
CA ALA A 112 12.12 1.69 -10.49
C ALA A 112 11.39 2.64 -9.50
N ALA A 113 11.73 3.93 -9.50
CA ALA A 113 11.08 4.93 -8.66
C ALA A 113 9.63 5.19 -9.11
N LEU A 114 9.40 5.24 -10.42
CA LEU A 114 8.06 5.33 -10.99
C LEU A 114 7.22 4.10 -10.63
N LEU A 115 7.78 2.91 -10.75
CA LEU A 115 7.10 1.68 -10.37
C LEU A 115 6.75 1.65 -8.87
N ALA A 116 7.67 2.06 -8.00
CA ALA A 116 7.40 2.15 -6.56
C ALA A 116 6.26 3.15 -6.26
N PHE A 117 6.21 4.27 -6.96
CA PHE A 117 5.13 5.25 -6.82
C PHE A 117 3.79 4.70 -7.31
N LEU A 118 3.76 4.01 -8.45
CA LEU A 118 2.55 3.36 -8.96
C LEU A 118 2.04 2.26 -8.00
N LEU A 119 2.94 1.46 -7.44
CA LEU A 119 2.58 0.46 -6.42
C LEU A 119 2.04 1.11 -5.15
N PHE A 120 2.58 2.27 -4.75
CA PHE A 120 2.02 3.06 -3.66
C PHE A 120 0.57 3.49 -3.96
N LEU A 121 0.31 4.03 -5.16
CA LEU A 121 -1.05 4.41 -5.57
C LEU A 121 -1.99 3.21 -5.58
N MET A 122 -1.55 2.07 -6.10
CA MET A 122 -2.33 0.82 -6.11
C MET A 122 -2.62 0.34 -4.68
N ALA A 123 -1.64 0.33 -3.79
CA ALA A 123 -1.84 -0.06 -2.39
C ALA A 123 -2.80 0.87 -1.66
N THR A 124 -2.78 2.17 -1.97
CA THR A 124 -3.73 3.16 -1.46
C THR A 124 -5.13 2.87 -1.97
N PHE A 125 -5.28 2.63 -3.28
CA PHE A 125 -6.56 2.33 -3.91
C PHE A 125 -7.21 1.08 -3.30
N VAL A 126 -6.46 -0.02 -3.16
CA VAL A 126 -6.93 -1.27 -2.52
C VAL A 126 -7.34 -1.03 -1.06
N SER A 127 -6.65 -0.12 -0.37
CA SER A 127 -6.96 0.19 1.05
C SER A 127 -8.26 0.99 1.22
N VAL A 128 -8.59 1.83 0.25
CA VAL A 128 -9.81 2.68 0.27
C VAL A 128 -11.02 1.93 -0.28
N ASN A 129 -10.80 0.99 -1.20
CA ASN A 129 -11.86 0.23 -1.87
C ASN A 129 -11.72 -1.29 -1.65
N PRO A 130 -11.87 -1.78 -0.40
CA PRO A 130 -11.73 -3.21 -0.12
C PRO A 130 -12.76 -4.08 -0.87
N ASP A 131 -13.96 -3.54 -1.11
CA ASP A 131 -15.07 -4.23 -1.77
C ASP A 131 -14.86 -4.38 -3.28
N ALA A 132 -14.12 -3.50 -3.93
CA ALA A 132 -13.82 -3.58 -5.36
C ALA A 132 -13.05 -4.87 -5.71
N PHE A 133 -12.23 -5.38 -4.80
CA PHE A 133 -11.49 -6.63 -4.97
C PHE A 133 -12.25 -7.86 -4.46
N GLY A 134 -13.19 -7.70 -3.52
CA GLY A 134 -14.08 -8.76 -3.04
C GLY A 134 -15.12 -9.17 -4.09
N THR A 135 -15.73 -8.22 -4.76
CA THR A 135 -16.78 -8.46 -5.78
C THR A 135 -16.25 -9.06 -7.08
N VAL A 136 -15.04 -8.75 -7.50
CA VAL A 136 -14.45 -9.34 -8.72
C VAL A 136 -14.20 -10.83 -8.56
N VAL A 137 -13.77 -11.29 -7.37
CA VAL A 137 -13.55 -12.71 -7.11
C VAL A 137 -14.86 -13.49 -6.96
N HIS A 138 -15.92 -12.88 -6.40
CA HIS A 138 -17.25 -13.51 -6.34
C HIS A 138 -17.91 -13.66 -7.71
N ARG A 139 -17.70 -12.69 -8.62
CA ARG A 139 -18.27 -12.77 -9.98
C ARG A 139 -17.60 -13.84 -10.86
N ALA A 140 -16.31 -14.10 -10.65
CA ALA A 140 -15.60 -15.19 -11.33
C ALA A 140 -15.95 -16.59 -10.78
N GLY A 141 -16.33 -16.68 -9.49
CA GLY A 141 -16.71 -17.95 -8.84
C GLY A 141 -18.17 -18.37 -9.05
N ASN A 142 -19.10 -17.43 -9.19
CA ASN A 142 -20.53 -17.70 -9.33
C ASN A 142 -20.99 -17.91 -10.78
N GLY A 143 -20.11 -17.72 -11.76
CA GLY A 143 -20.41 -18.07 -13.16
C GLY A 143 -20.48 -19.58 -13.46
N ALA A 144 -20.08 -20.43 -12.51
CA ALA A 144 -20.04 -21.89 -12.67
C ALA A 144 -20.99 -22.67 -11.74
N ALA A 145 -21.77 -21.99 -10.87
CA ALA A 145 -22.72 -22.66 -9.98
C ALA A 145 -24.14 -22.26 -10.36
N GLY A 146 -24.83 -23.24 -10.90
CA GLY A 146 -26.16 -23.18 -11.52
C GLY A 146 -27.25 -22.46 -10.75
N THR A 147 -28.11 -21.89 -11.53
CA THR A 147 -29.47 -21.44 -11.26
C THR A 147 -30.26 -22.44 -10.38
N TYR A 148 -30.31 -22.15 -9.07
CA TYR A 148 -31.35 -22.76 -8.23
C TYR A 148 -32.52 -21.77 -8.17
N THR A 149 -33.46 -21.94 -9.07
CA THR A 149 -34.83 -21.43 -8.96
C THR A 149 -35.55 -22.24 -7.90
N GLY A 150 -35.50 -21.80 -6.66
CA GLY A 150 -36.40 -22.27 -5.60
C GLY A 150 -37.74 -21.54 -5.75
N THR A 151 -38.70 -22.16 -6.39
CA THR A 151 -40.12 -21.79 -6.29
C THR A 151 -40.58 -22.01 -4.86
N VAL A 152 -40.88 -20.93 -4.17
CA VAL A 152 -41.61 -20.98 -2.90
C VAL A 152 -43.07 -21.23 -3.25
N GLU A 153 -43.55 -22.48 -3.08
CA GLU A 153 -44.96 -22.78 -3.00
C GLU A 153 -45.55 -22.14 -1.73
N GLN A 154 -46.42 -21.16 -1.93
CA GLN A 154 -47.38 -20.71 -0.93
C GLN A 154 -48.48 -21.76 -0.89
N GLY A 155 -48.51 -22.55 0.18
CA GLY A 155 -49.66 -23.41 0.53
C GLY A 155 -50.64 -22.61 1.37
N ASP A 156 -51.90 -22.74 1.05
CA ASP A 156 -53.11 -22.23 1.66
C ASP A 156 -53.26 -22.57 3.14
#